data_b98a22fc0f5b22479969f47c2b0e240d
#
_entry.id   b98a22fc0f5b22479969f47c2b0e240d
#
_cell.length_a   1.000
_cell.length_b   1.000
_cell.length_c   1.000
_cell.angle_alpha   90.00
_cell.angle_beta   90.00
_cell.angle_gamma   90.00
#
_symmetry.space_group_name_H-M   'P 1'
#
loop_
_entity.id
_entity.type
_entity.pdbx_description
1 polymer ?
#
loop_
_entity_poly.entity_id
_entity_poly.type
_entity_poly.pdbx_seq_one_letter_code
_entity_poly.pdbx_strand_id
1 'polypeptide(L)'
;QMHAQFWDSKALTEMTWISPYAVVSRMMQMRYLQSVGRFVSEEGGNLTQDQREMLNWLKANGIALTERFGEESATLLHGDCRLDNICFDDKANQVVVFDWQTMQAGPGAADLAYFISATLSEEDGEDRVNALIEYYLEALKLHGVTLNPKQLRWQYEAGMLLMLHRLLPAIYDGNMDLNAERGLPLMKAWLMRILKRLTPIDPQRLLEVCIPG
;
A
#
# COMPACT_ATOMS: atom_id res chain seq x y z
N GLN A 1 -1.98 -10.45 14.19
CA GLN A 1 -3.15 -11.11 14.80
C GLN A 1 -4.44 -10.73 14.09
N MET A 2 -4.80 -9.44 13.97
CA MET A 2 -6.05 -8.98 13.33
C MET A 2 -6.20 -9.53 11.90
N HIS A 3 -5.20 -9.38 11.05
CA HIS A 3 -5.27 -9.91 9.68
C HIS A 3 -5.54 -11.41 9.65
N ALA A 4 -4.87 -12.20 10.50
CA ALA A 4 -5.12 -13.64 10.55
C ALA A 4 -6.53 -13.99 11.03
N GLN A 5 -7.10 -13.21 11.95
CA GLN A 5 -8.45 -13.42 12.47
C GLN A 5 -9.54 -13.23 11.40
N PHE A 6 -9.34 -12.29 10.49
CA PHE A 6 -10.30 -11.98 9.42
C PHE A 6 -9.93 -12.59 8.06
N TRP A 7 -8.87 -13.40 8.01
CA TRP A 7 -8.36 -13.98 6.76
C TRP A 7 -9.40 -14.89 6.09
N ASP A 8 -9.88 -14.47 4.92
CA ASP A 8 -10.96 -15.12 4.15
C ASP A 8 -12.18 -15.50 5.01
N SER A 9 -12.44 -14.72 6.05
CA SER A 9 -13.47 -15.04 7.02
C SER A 9 -14.87 -14.71 6.49
N LYS A 10 -15.83 -15.58 6.83
CA LYS A 10 -17.26 -15.33 6.55
C LYS A 10 -17.74 -14.03 7.21
N ALA A 11 -17.25 -13.72 8.42
CA ALA A 11 -17.58 -12.49 9.12
C ALA A 11 -17.24 -11.24 8.30
N LEU A 12 -16.08 -11.24 7.61
CA LEU A 12 -15.68 -10.13 6.74
C LEU A 12 -16.63 -9.97 5.54
N THR A 13 -17.09 -11.06 4.93
CA THR A 13 -18.04 -11.00 3.80
C THR A 13 -19.43 -10.56 4.20
N GLU A 14 -19.82 -10.76 5.47
CA GLU A 14 -21.11 -10.31 6.03
C GLU A 14 -21.09 -8.82 6.40
N MET A 15 -19.92 -8.20 6.55
CA MET A 15 -19.76 -6.77 6.83
C MET A 15 -19.93 -5.93 5.55
N THR A 16 -21.12 -5.89 4.99
CA THR A 16 -21.41 -5.24 3.69
C THR A 16 -21.16 -3.73 3.65
N TRP A 17 -20.93 -3.11 4.80
CA TRP A 17 -20.54 -1.71 4.95
C TRP A 17 -19.04 -1.46 4.79
N ILE A 18 -18.21 -2.52 4.79
CA ILE A 18 -16.78 -2.43 4.51
C ILE A 18 -16.57 -2.54 2.99
N SER A 19 -15.98 -1.51 2.40
CA SER A 19 -15.71 -1.51 0.97
C SER A 19 -14.55 -2.46 0.60
N PRO A 20 -14.68 -3.24 -0.47
CA PRO A 20 -13.55 -3.99 -1.01
C PRO A 20 -12.42 -3.06 -1.47
N TYR A 21 -11.17 -3.41 -1.18
CA TYR A 21 -9.99 -2.66 -1.60
C TYR A 21 -9.97 -2.37 -3.12
N ALA A 22 -10.30 -3.37 -3.93
CA ALA A 22 -10.33 -3.23 -5.38
C ALA A 22 -11.34 -2.15 -5.85
N VAL A 23 -12.49 -2.00 -5.17
CA VAL A 23 -13.48 -0.97 -5.49
C VAL A 23 -12.91 0.41 -5.20
N VAL A 24 -12.35 0.60 -4.00
CA VAL A 24 -11.76 1.89 -3.59
C VAL A 24 -10.55 2.24 -4.46
N SER A 25 -9.66 1.27 -4.73
CA SER A 25 -8.47 1.48 -5.56
C SER A 25 -8.83 1.83 -7.01
N ARG A 26 -9.90 1.24 -7.57
CA ARG A 26 -10.41 1.59 -8.91
C ARG A 26 -10.92 3.03 -8.97
N MET A 27 -11.60 3.49 -7.94
CA MET A 27 -12.02 4.90 -7.83
C MET A 27 -10.79 5.82 -7.74
N MET A 28 -9.78 5.43 -6.99
CA MET A 28 -8.53 6.20 -6.85
C MET A 28 -7.72 6.22 -8.15
N GLN A 29 -7.77 5.17 -8.99
CA GLN A 29 -7.15 5.17 -10.31
C GLN A 29 -7.66 6.33 -11.19
N MET A 30 -8.95 6.63 -11.16
CA MET A 30 -9.49 7.76 -11.93
C MET A 30 -8.87 9.10 -11.48
N ARG A 31 -8.72 9.29 -10.17
CA ARG A 31 -8.08 10.48 -9.60
C ARG A 31 -6.57 10.50 -9.88
N TYR A 32 -5.92 9.35 -9.85
CA TYR A 32 -4.52 9.21 -10.22
C TYR A 32 -4.26 9.69 -11.65
N LEU A 33 -5.11 9.28 -12.62
CA LEU A 33 -4.98 9.71 -14.02
C LEU A 33 -5.06 11.24 -14.18
N GLN A 34 -5.84 11.92 -13.35
CA GLN A 34 -5.95 13.38 -13.33
C GLN A 34 -4.71 14.03 -12.70
N SER A 35 -4.17 13.43 -11.64
CA SER A 35 -3.10 14.01 -10.82
C SER A 35 -1.69 13.74 -11.37
N VAL A 36 -1.46 12.61 -12.02
CA VAL A 36 -0.13 12.19 -12.46
C VAL A 36 0.48 13.13 -13.50
N GLY A 37 -0.33 13.71 -14.36
CA GLY A 37 0.13 14.70 -15.35
C GLY A 37 0.69 15.95 -14.69
N ARG A 38 0.00 16.46 -13.68
CA ARG A 38 0.44 17.60 -12.87
C ARG A 38 1.74 17.28 -12.11
N PHE A 39 1.80 16.11 -11.46
CA PHE A 39 3.01 15.65 -10.79
C PHE A 39 4.22 15.62 -11.73
N VAL A 40 4.09 15.02 -12.90
CA VAL A 40 5.18 14.94 -13.89
C VAL A 40 5.56 16.34 -14.40
N SER A 41 4.60 17.26 -14.53
CA SER A 41 4.88 18.65 -14.93
C SER A 41 5.65 19.43 -13.86
N GLU A 42 5.30 19.25 -12.58
CA GLU A 42 5.91 19.99 -11.46
C GLU A 42 7.26 19.37 -11.02
N GLU A 43 7.33 18.05 -10.90
CA GLU A 43 8.47 17.33 -10.31
C GLU A 43 9.27 16.52 -11.34
N GLY A 44 8.89 16.56 -12.61
CA GLY A 44 9.48 15.72 -13.65
C GLY A 44 11.00 15.89 -13.78
N GLY A 45 11.57 17.05 -13.50
CA GLY A 45 13.02 17.26 -13.48
C GLY A 45 13.76 16.38 -12.47
N ASN A 46 13.09 15.97 -11.40
CA ASN A 46 13.64 15.16 -10.31
C ASN A 46 13.42 13.65 -10.48
N LEU A 47 12.66 13.22 -11.53
CA LEU A 47 12.35 11.82 -11.76
C LEU A 47 13.39 11.16 -12.68
N THR A 48 13.80 9.93 -12.33
CA THR A 48 14.58 9.09 -13.23
C THR A 48 13.73 8.60 -14.41
N GLN A 49 14.39 8.07 -15.44
CA GLN A 49 13.69 7.48 -16.60
C GLN A 49 12.82 6.29 -16.14
N ASP A 50 13.35 5.40 -15.32
CA ASP A 50 12.63 4.22 -14.80
C ASP A 50 11.37 4.62 -14.02
N GLN A 51 11.45 5.68 -13.20
CA GLN A 51 10.29 6.21 -12.48
C GLN A 51 9.21 6.75 -13.42
N ARG A 52 9.59 7.43 -14.50
CA ARG A 52 8.64 7.91 -15.52
C ARG A 52 7.97 6.73 -16.24
N GLU A 53 8.75 5.73 -16.62
CA GLU A 53 8.24 4.52 -17.28
C GLU A 53 7.27 3.77 -16.36
N MET A 54 7.58 3.63 -15.08
CA MET A 54 6.70 3.04 -14.07
C MET A 54 5.38 3.80 -13.92
N LEU A 55 5.43 5.14 -13.83
CA LEU A 55 4.23 5.96 -13.78
C LEU A 55 3.37 5.81 -15.04
N ASN A 56 3.99 5.76 -16.22
CA ASN A 56 3.28 5.52 -17.48
C ASN A 56 2.70 4.11 -17.57
N TRP A 57 3.44 3.10 -17.09
CA TRP A 57 2.93 1.74 -17.01
C TRP A 57 1.70 1.66 -16.09
N LEU A 58 1.75 2.29 -14.92
CA LEU A 58 0.64 2.32 -13.97
C LEU A 58 -0.59 3.04 -14.53
N LYS A 59 -0.40 4.09 -15.35
CA LYS A 59 -1.52 4.72 -16.08
C LYS A 59 -2.26 3.75 -16.97
N ALA A 60 -1.53 2.90 -17.69
CA ALA A 60 -2.10 1.96 -18.65
C ALA A 60 -2.66 0.70 -17.97
N ASN A 61 -2.03 0.23 -16.90
CA ASN A 61 -2.25 -1.09 -16.32
C ASN A 61 -2.82 -1.08 -14.89
N GLY A 62 -3.01 0.09 -14.30
CA GLY A 62 -3.38 0.21 -12.88
C GLY A 62 -4.72 -0.44 -12.53
N ILE A 63 -5.69 -0.46 -13.44
CA ILE A 63 -6.96 -1.19 -13.24
C ILE A 63 -6.70 -2.69 -13.22
N ALA A 64 -5.98 -3.23 -14.20
CA ALA A 64 -5.67 -4.66 -14.27
C ALA A 64 -4.87 -5.11 -13.04
N LEU A 65 -3.89 -4.30 -12.59
CA LEU A 65 -3.15 -4.59 -11.36
C LEU A 65 -4.06 -4.57 -10.13
N THR A 66 -4.97 -3.62 -10.03
CA THR A 66 -5.93 -3.52 -8.92
C THR A 66 -6.85 -4.74 -8.87
N GLU A 67 -7.34 -5.19 -10.03
CA GLU A 67 -8.22 -6.37 -10.14
C GLU A 67 -7.47 -7.63 -9.70
N ARG A 68 -6.28 -7.85 -10.27
CA ARG A 68 -5.43 -8.99 -9.92
C ARG A 68 -5.04 -8.99 -8.43
N PHE A 69 -4.68 -7.83 -7.88
CA PHE A 69 -4.39 -7.70 -6.45
C PHE A 69 -5.61 -8.02 -5.60
N GLY A 70 -6.80 -7.61 -6.04
CA GLY A 70 -8.07 -7.87 -5.35
C GLY A 70 -8.55 -9.33 -5.41
N GLU A 71 -7.96 -10.17 -6.25
CA GLU A 71 -8.21 -11.63 -6.31
C GLU A 71 -7.50 -12.41 -5.19
N GLU A 72 -6.53 -11.79 -4.52
CA GLU A 72 -5.80 -12.39 -3.42
C GLU A 72 -6.68 -12.51 -2.17
N SER A 73 -6.29 -13.41 -1.26
CA SER A 73 -6.98 -13.62 0.02
C SER A 73 -7.22 -12.32 0.76
N ALA A 74 -8.45 -12.10 1.20
CA ALA A 74 -8.86 -10.86 1.84
C ALA A 74 -8.85 -10.95 3.36
N THR A 75 -8.48 -9.84 3.98
CA THR A 75 -8.63 -9.62 5.42
C THR A 75 -9.17 -8.22 5.70
N LEU A 76 -9.42 -7.91 6.96
CA LEU A 76 -9.75 -6.55 7.39
C LEU A 76 -8.50 -5.69 7.36
N LEU A 77 -8.50 -4.65 6.53
CA LEU A 77 -7.44 -3.66 6.44
C LEU A 77 -7.76 -2.45 7.31
N HIS A 78 -6.74 -1.88 7.92
CA HIS A 78 -6.82 -0.56 8.54
C HIS A 78 -6.95 0.55 7.48
N GLY A 79 -6.18 0.42 6.39
CA GLY A 79 -6.21 1.33 5.26
C GLY A 79 -5.43 2.64 5.44
N ASP A 80 -4.99 2.97 6.67
CA ASP A 80 -4.10 4.10 7.00
C ASP A 80 -3.08 3.65 8.06
N CYS A 81 -2.40 2.54 7.79
CA CYS A 81 -1.51 1.87 8.75
C CYS A 81 -0.16 2.59 8.86
N ARG A 82 -0.10 3.64 9.68
CA ARG A 82 1.10 4.44 9.97
C ARG A 82 1.30 4.61 11.47
N LEU A 83 2.53 4.95 11.88
CA LEU A 83 2.88 5.07 13.30
C LEU A 83 2.04 6.12 14.04
N ASP A 84 1.57 7.17 13.36
CA ASP A 84 0.69 8.17 13.97
C ASP A 84 -0.64 7.59 14.45
N ASN A 85 -1.07 6.46 13.87
CA ASN A 85 -2.30 5.73 14.22
C ASN A 85 -2.05 4.54 15.15
N ILE A 86 -0.85 4.43 15.72
CA ILE A 86 -0.43 3.33 16.58
C ILE A 86 0.09 3.87 17.91
N CYS A 87 -0.50 3.42 19.02
CA CYS A 87 -0.02 3.68 20.36
C CYS A 87 0.56 2.40 20.98
N PHE A 88 1.66 2.55 21.70
CA PHE A 88 2.27 1.49 22.48
C PHE A 88 1.95 1.72 23.96
N ASP A 89 1.28 0.76 24.57
CA ASP A 89 1.07 0.73 26.02
C ASP A 89 2.11 -0.20 26.66
N ASP A 90 3.22 0.37 27.08
CA ASP A 90 4.33 -0.39 27.70
C ASP A 90 3.90 -1.07 29.02
N LYS A 91 2.90 -0.52 29.73
CA LYS A 91 2.42 -1.10 30.99
C LYS A 91 1.58 -2.34 30.78
N ALA A 92 0.72 -2.30 29.75
CA ALA A 92 -0.11 -3.43 29.37
C ALA A 92 0.58 -4.37 28.36
N ASN A 93 1.77 -4.03 27.88
CA ASN A 93 2.47 -4.71 26.77
C ASN A 93 1.54 -4.91 25.56
N GLN A 94 0.85 -3.86 25.17
CA GLN A 94 -0.15 -3.88 24.12
C GLN A 94 0.10 -2.81 23.08
N VAL A 95 -0.33 -3.10 21.84
CA VAL A 95 -0.40 -2.16 20.76
C VAL A 95 -1.86 -1.81 20.51
N VAL A 96 -2.18 -0.52 20.54
CA VAL A 96 -3.51 0.00 20.24
C VAL A 96 -3.46 0.72 18.91
N VAL A 97 -4.32 0.31 17.98
CA VAL A 97 -4.47 0.95 16.67
C VAL A 97 -5.79 1.71 16.67
N PHE A 98 -5.76 2.96 16.24
CA PHE A 98 -6.92 3.84 16.18
C PHE A 98 -7.06 4.50 14.80
N ASP A 99 -8.13 5.26 14.60
CA ASP A 99 -8.49 5.90 13.32
C ASP A 99 -8.82 4.91 12.20
N TRP A 100 -9.86 4.12 12.42
CA TRP A 100 -10.36 3.08 11.53
C TRP A 100 -11.27 3.59 10.39
N GLN A 101 -11.33 4.89 10.16
CA GLN A 101 -12.23 5.50 9.18
C GLN A 101 -11.97 5.06 7.72
N THR A 102 -10.78 4.53 7.41
CA THR A 102 -10.38 4.08 6.07
C THR A 102 -10.36 2.57 5.91
N MET A 103 -11.01 1.84 6.83
CA MET A 103 -11.00 0.38 6.79
C MET A 103 -11.60 -0.17 5.50
N GLN A 104 -11.02 -1.28 5.03
CA GLN A 104 -11.39 -1.94 3.79
C GLN A 104 -11.25 -3.46 3.94
N ALA A 105 -11.82 -4.22 3.00
CA ALA A 105 -11.57 -5.65 2.87
C ALA A 105 -10.63 -5.90 1.69
N GLY A 106 -9.51 -6.55 1.90
CA GLY A 106 -8.53 -6.83 0.84
C GLY A 106 -7.27 -7.53 1.32
N PRO A 107 -6.27 -7.69 0.44
CA PRO A 107 -5.02 -8.35 0.80
C PRO A 107 -4.27 -7.62 1.91
N GLY A 108 -3.89 -8.34 2.97
CA GLY A 108 -3.20 -7.78 4.13
C GLY A 108 -1.88 -7.08 3.81
N ALA A 109 -1.27 -7.45 2.68
CA ALA A 109 -0.08 -6.79 2.16
C ALA A 109 -0.30 -5.31 1.78
N ALA A 110 -1.55 -4.84 1.60
CA ALA A 110 -1.83 -3.42 1.39
C ALA A 110 -1.46 -2.60 2.62
N ASP A 111 -1.85 -3.05 3.82
CA ASP A 111 -1.45 -2.41 5.08
C ASP A 111 0.04 -2.56 5.35
N LEU A 112 0.65 -3.70 5.02
CA LEU A 112 2.09 -3.91 5.13
C LEU A 112 2.88 -2.94 4.25
N ALA A 113 2.48 -2.78 2.99
CA ALA A 113 3.10 -1.84 2.05
C ALA A 113 2.93 -0.39 2.54
N TYR A 114 1.74 -0.05 3.04
CA TYR A 114 1.48 1.25 3.64
C TYR A 114 2.41 1.50 4.83
N PHE A 115 2.44 0.58 5.80
CA PHE A 115 3.27 0.69 7.00
C PHE A 115 4.76 0.85 6.66
N ILE A 116 5.29 -0.01 5.81
CA ILE A 116 6.71 0.03 5.40
C ILE A 116 7.02 1.36 4.72
N SER A 117 6.18 1.81 3.79
CA SER A 117 6.40 3.05 3.05
C SER A 117 6.34 4.30 3.92
N ALA A 118 5.44 4.31 4.92
CA ALA A 118 5.25 5.44 5.83
C ALA A 118 6.31 5.49 6.94
N THR A 119 6.83 4.31 7.35
CA THR A 119 7.68 4.18 8.54
C THR A 119 9.17 4.18 8.21
N LEU A 120 9.59 3.45 7.18
CA LEU A 120 11.00 3.34 6.84
C LEU A 120 11.51 4.58 6.11
N SER A 121 12.69 5.04 6.53
CA SER A 121 13.42 6.15 5.92
C SER A 121 14.11 5.72 4.61
N GLU A 122 14.76 6.64 3.93
CA GLU A 122 15.60 6.34 2.75
C GLU A 122 16.89 5.57 3.10
N GLU A 123 17.35 5.68 4.35
CA GLU A 123 18.56 5.02 4.84
C GLU A 123 18.28 3.54 5.18
N ASP A 124 17.02 3.18 5.42
CA ASP A 124 16.62 1.80 5.66
C ASP A 124 16.69 1.02 4.34
N GLY A 125 17.66 0.13 4.25
CA GLY A 125 17.92 -0.70 3.07
C GLY A 125 16.86 -1.80 2.88
N GLU A 126 17.03 -2.54 1.78
CA GLU A 126 16.14 -3.66 1.41
C GLU A 126 16.13 -4.78 2.47
N ASP A 127 17.24 -4.98 3.19
CA ASP A 127 17.30 -5.96 4.28
C ASP A 127 16.27 -5.67 5.37
N ARG A 128 16.03 -4.36 5.68
CA ARG A 128 15.02 -3.98 6.66
C ARG A 128 13.62 -4.24 6.17
N VAL A 129 13.36 -3.99 4.88
CA VAL A 129 12.09 -4.32 4.22
C VAL A 129 11.84 -5.83 4.28
N ASN A 130 12.84 -6.62 3.89
CA ASN A 130 12.75 -8.09 3.90
C ASN A 130 12.48 -8.62 5.31
N ALA A 131 13.16 -8.11 6.33
CA ALA A 131 12.93 -8.50 7.71
C ALA A 131 11.49 -8.22 8.18
N LEU A 132 10.86 -7.11 7.76
CA LEU A 132 9.48 -6.82 8.09
C LEU A 132 8.48 -7.71 7.34
N ILE A 133 8.77 -8.04 6.07
CA ILE A 133 7.96 -8.98 5.28
C ILE A 133 8.03 -10.38 5.91
N GLU A 134 9.21 -10.85 6.28
CA GLU A 134 9.41 -12.14 6.95
C GLU A 134 8.71 -12.17 8.31
N TYR A 135 8.85 -11.11 9.11
CA TYR A 135 8.15 -11.00 10.39
C TYR A 135 6.62 -11.07 10.22
N TYR A 136 6.08 -10.40 9.21
CA TYR A 136 4.65 -10.45 8.91
C TYR A 136 4.20 -11.87 8.52
N LEU A 137 4.99 -12.56 7.69
CA LEU A 137 4.73 -13.94 7.29
C LEU A 137 4.71 -14.89 8.49
N GLU A 138 5.70 -14.79 9.36
CA GLU A 138 5.78 -15.60 10.59
C GLU A 138 4.62 -15.29 11.56
N ALA A 139 4.25 -14.01 11.68
CA ALA A 139 3.10 -13.62 12.50
C ALA A 139 1.77 -14.19 11.96
N LEU A 140 1.57 -14.24 10.65
CA LEU A 140 0.42 -14.90 10.03
C LEU A 140 0.41 -16.39 10.34
N LYS A 141 1.55 -17.05 10.13
CA LYS A 141 1.72 -18.49 10.38
C LYS A 141 1.46 -18.86 11.83
N LEU A 142 1.93 -18.04 12.77
CA LEU A 142 1.69 -18.24 14.22
C LEU A 142 0.19 -18.26 14.56
N HIS A 143 -0.62 -17.57 13.76
CA HIS A 143 -2.08 -17.52 13.91
C HIS A 143 -2.85 -18.38 12.90
N GLY A 144 -2.18 -19.38 12.29
CA GLY A 144 -2.82 -20.40 11.46
C GLY A 144 -3.01 -20.04 9.99
N VAL A 145 -2.48 -18.91 9.52
CA VAL A 145 -2.51 -18.53 8.11
C VAL A 145 -1.17 -18.86 7.45
N THR A 146 -1.22 -19.69 6.41
CA THR A 146 -0.03 -20.02 5.61
C THR A 146 -0.09 -19.29 4.28
N LEU A 147 0.92 -18.50 3.98
CA LEU A 147 1.05 -17.78 2.72
C LEU A 147 2.42 -18.09 2.10
N ASN A 148 2.45 -18.24 0.79
CA ASN A 148 3.71 -18.44 0.06
C ASN A 148 4.58 -17.17 0.13
N PRO A 149 5.86 -17.24 0.52
CA PRO A 149 6.74 -16.08 0.62
C PRO A 149 6.85 -15.28 -0.69
N LYS A 150 6.87 -15.96 -1.86
CA LYS A 150 6.91 -15.28 -3.17
C LYS A 150 5.60 -14.55 -3.47
N GLN A 151 4.47 -15.13 -3.05
CA GLN A 151 3.15 -14.49 -3.17
C GLN A 151 3.07 -13.25 -2.29
N LEU A 152 3.49 -13.33 -1.03
CA LEU A 152 3.52 -12.15 -0.15
C LEU A 152 4.45 -11.06 -0.71
N ARG A 153 5.62 -11.43 -1.25
CA ARG A 153 6.52 -10.46 -1.89
C ARG A 153 5.87 -9.78 -3.08
N TRP A 154 5.21 -10.51 -3.95
CA TRP A 154 4.45 -9.97 -5.07
C TRP A 154 3.31 -9.05 -4.58
N GLN A 155 2.53 -9.46 -3.58
CA GLN A 155 1.48 -8.63 -2.99
C GLN A 155 2.04 -7.33 -2.40
N TYR A 156 3.19 -7.38 -1.72
CA TYR A 156 3.86 -6.20 -1.20
C TYR A 156 4.27 -5.24 -2.33
N GLU A 157 4.89 -5.73 -3.38
CA GLU A 157 5.34 -4.92 -4.52
C GLU A 157 4.14 -4.30 -5.27
N ALA A 158 3.10 -5.08 -5.51
CA ALA A 158 1.84 -4.58 -6.09
C ALA A 158 1.19 -3.54 -5.18
N GLY A 159 1.10 -3.80 -3.88
CA GLY A 159 0.58 -2.87 -2.88
C GLY A 159 1.35 -1.55 -2.85
N MET A 160 2.70 -1.60 -2.89
CA MET A 160 3.55 -0.41 -2.97
C MET A 160 3.27 0.43 -4.22
N LEU A 161 3.09 -0.22 -5.38
CA LEU A 161 2.79 0.49 -6.63
C LEU A 161 1.39 1.11 -6.59
N LEU A 162 0.40 0.39 -6.04
CA LEU A 162 -0.97 0.88 -5.88
C LEU A 162 -1.10 2.01 -4.84
N MET A 163 -0.11 2.20 -3.95
CA MET A 163 -0.06 3.38 -3.08
C MET A 163 0.00 4.69 -3.86
N LEU A 164 0.57 4.69 -5.07
CA LEU A 164 0.60 5.87 -5.92
C LEU A 164 -0.80 6.35 -6.33
N HIS A 165 -1.79 5.45 -6.42
CA HIS A 165 -3.20 5.81 -6.64
C HIS A 165 -3.78 6.67 -5.52
N ARG A 166 -3.27 6.55 -4.31
CA ARG A 166 -3.74 7.30 -3.13
C ARG A 166 -2.94 8.58 -2.92
N LEU A 167 -1.61 8.49 -3.00
CA LEU A 167 -0.74 9.62 -2.66
C LEU A 167 -0.74 10.72 -3.71
N LEU A 168 -0.68 10.37 -4.99
CA LEU A 168 -0.68 11.40 -6.04
C LEU A 168 -1.95 12.24 -6.02
N PRO A 169 -3.17 11.69 -5.98
CA PRO A 169 -4.37 12.49 -5.82
C PRO A 169 -4.40 13.30 -4.53
N ALA A 170 -3.96 12.73 -3.43
CA ALA A 170 -3.92 13.43 -2.15
C ALA A 170 -3.05 14.70 -2.21
N ILE A 171 -1.95 14.67 -2.97
CA ILE A 171 -1.01 15.79 -3.09
C ILE A 171 -1.43 16.76 -4.20
N TYR A 172 -1.92 16.26 -5.36
CA TYR A 172 -2.04 17.03 -6.61
C TYR A 172 -3.48 17.28 -7.07
N ASP A 173 -4.50 16.69 -6.41
CA ASP A 173 -5.91 16.88 -6.81
C ASP A 173 -6.55 18.14 -6.21
N GLY A 174 -5.87 18.83 -5.32
CA GLY A 174 -6.33 20.10 -4.72
C GLY A 174 -7.50 20.00 -3.74
N ASN A 175 -8.00 18.79 -3.47
CA ASN A 175 -9.17 18.58 -2.60
C ASN A 175 -8.82 18.30 -1.12
N MET A 176 -7.56 18.18 -0.79
CA MET A 176 -7.14 18.11 0.61
C MET A 176 -6.77 19.50 1.10
N ASP A 177 -7.34 19.89 2.23
CA ASP A 177 -6.87 21.05 2.98
C ASP A 177 -5.49 20.74 3.60
N LEU A 178 -4.48 20.81 2.75
CA LEU A 178 -3.07 20.63 3.12
C LEU A 178 -2.49 21.91 3.76
N ASN A 179 -3.35 22.79 4.28
CA ASN A 179 -2.97 24.08 4.89
C ASN A 179 -2.15 23.93 6.19
N ALA A 180 -1.92 22.73 6.68
CA ALA A 180 -0.87 22.52 7.65
C ALA A 180 0.50 22.70 6.95
N GLU A 181 1.26 23.72 7.29
CA GLU A 181 2.59 24.04 6.75
C GLU A 181 3.55 22.83 6.65
N ARG A 182 3.30 21.76 7.41
CA ARG A 182 4.09 20.53 7.46
C ARG A 182 3.51 19.37 6.65
N GLY A 183 2.23 19.37 6.33
CA GLY A 183 1.55 18.20 5.72
C GLY A 183 2.02 17.92 4.29
N LEU A 184 1.98 18.91 3.43
CA LEU A 184 2.36 18.76 2.02
C LEU A 184 3.83 18.37 1.80
N PRO A 185 4.83 19.01 2.47
CA PRO A 185 6.22 18.58 2.37
C PRO A 185 6.46 17.13 2.82
N LEU A 186 5.79 16.69 3.89
CA LEU A 186 5.90 15.30 4.38
C LEU A 186 5.33 14.31 3.37
N MET A 187 4.17 14.61 2.78
CA MET A 187 3.55 13.73 1.77
C MET A 187 4.39 13.67 0.48
N LYS A 188 4.97 14.79 0.03
CA LYS A 188 5.89 14.81 -1.10
C LYS A 188 7.16 13.98 -0.80
N ALA A 189 7.75 14.12 0.37
CA ALA A 189 8.89 13.32 0.79
C ALA A 189 8.54 11.82 0.85
N TRP A 190 7.36 11.48 1.36
CA TRP A 190 6.88 10.10 1.36
C TRP A 190 6.68 9.55 -0.05
N LEU A 191 6.07 10.32 -0.96
CA LEU A 191 5.92 9.95 -2.36
C LEU A 191 7.28 9.66 -3.03
N MET A 192 8.28 10.52 -2.82
CA MET A 192 9.62 10.33 -3.39
C MET A 192 10.31 9.07 -2.83
N ARG A 193 10.13 8.76 -1.54
CA ARG A 193 10.61 7.51 -0.94
C ARG A 193 9.98 6.28 -1.59
N ILE A 194 8.67 6.30 -1.82
CA ILE A 194 7.97 5.20 -2.53
C ILE A 194 8.54 5.03 -3.93
N LEU A 195 8.66 6.10 -4.70
CA LEU A 195 9.21 6.05 -6.07
C LEU A 195 10.63 5.48 -6.10
N LYS A 196 11.47 5.84 -5.12
CA LYS A 196 12.82 5.31 -5.00
C LYS A 196 12.81 3.80 -4.71
N ARG A 197 11.94 3.33 -3.80
CA ARG A 197 11.79 1.90 -3.48
C ARG A 197 11.19 1.09 -4.62
N LEU A 198 10.39 1.71 -5.45
CA LEU A 198 9.79 1.08 -6.62
C LEU A 198 10.77 0.95 -7.79
N THR A 199 11.82 1.78 -7.86
CA THR A 199 12.77 1.81 -8.99
C THR A 199 13.34 0.43 -9.37
N PRO A 200 13.69 -0.48 -8.42
CA PRO A 200 14.20 -1.81 -8.77
C PRO A 200 13.10 -2.81 -9.19
N ILE A 201 11.82 -2.44 -9.09
CA ILE A 201 10.71 -3.33 -9.41
C ILE A 201 10.35 -3.19 -10.89
N ASP A 202 10.38 -4.32 -11.61
CA ASP A 202 9.83 -4.39 -12.96
C ASP A 202 8.30 -4.54 -12.88
N PRO A 203 7.52 -3.50 -13.22
CA PRO A 203 6.08 -3.54 -13.06
C PRO A 203 5.39 -4.51 -14.03
N GLN A 204 6.01 -4.87 -15.17
CA GLN A 204 5.44 -5.83 -16.11
C GLN A 204 5.27 -7.20 -15.47
N ARG A 205 6.27 -7.62 -14.67
CA ARG A 205 6.22 -8.89 -13.95
C ARG A 205 5.03 -9.01 -12.99
N LEU A 206 4.48 -7.89 -12.52
CA LEU A 206 3.32 -7.91 -11.62
C LEU A 206 2.03 -8.40 -12.29
N LEU A 207 1.93 -8.32 -13.61
CA LEU A 207 0.80 -8.88 -14.36
C LEU A 207 1.11 -10.22 -15.03
N GLU A 208 2.39 -10.52 -15.32
CA GLU A 208 2.80 -11.72 -16.06
C GLU A 208 2.96 -12.95 -15.17
N VAL A 209 3.36 -12.76 -13.91
CA VAL A 209 3.66 -13.87 -13.00
C VAL A 209 2.40 -14.55 -12.52
N CYS A 210 2.13 -15.77 -13.00
CA CYS A 210 1.23 -16.71 -12.34
C CYS A 210 1.97 -17.31 -11.13
N ILE A 211 1.65 -16.84 -9.92
CA ILE A 211 2.18 -17.44 -8.70
C ILE A 211 1.23 -18.58 -8.34
N PRO A 212 1.65 -19.86 -8.43
CA PRO A 212 0.80 -20.96 -7.98
C PRO A 212 0.56 -20.81 -6.48
N GLY A 213 -0.71 -20.88 -6.08
CA GLY A 213 -1.16 -20.84 -4.68
C GLY A 213 -0.63 -22.01 -3.85
#